data_e387ce701e25b853c16e883b211117bd
#
_entry.id   e387ce701e25b853c16e883b211117bd
#
_cell.length_a   1.000
_cell.length_b   1.000
_cell.length_c   1.000
_cell.angle_alpha   90.00
_cell.angle_beta   90.00
_cell.angle_gamma   90.00
#
_symmetry.space_group_name_H-M   'P 1'
#
loop_
_entity.id
_entity.type
_entity.pdbx_description
1 polymer ?
#
loop_
_entity_poly.entity_id
_entity_poly.type
_entity_poly.pdbx_seq_one_letter_code
_entity_poly.pdbx_strand_id
1 'polypeptide(L)'
;MPPASEPAPLTIIEPKLRGPSGHYAEFVRAVAARADGVFPAIEVVADPRAASYLGTLSGAVPVRATRGTRGRLGEARAIAASLAAERTTLVMTANASHVPLAEAIAIGRGARLDRLALLYHWPLVRASDRVQFALGAGVRRRALFLATTRGVGEMLSRMGCRQVEVIAYPATRAAAAPMRAPFRHLLMAGAARINKGLDLVAGLAETFAAERRSLPLLVQVSPKHVDRHGSREDSVVARLLAARYAGLVADPKAPERDEYAARFTGALVLAPYDPAKFADSVSGIVLDALLHGAPVVTSAGTWSAAVVERFGAGIVLPTLSSAALAAAIDAILEGWDAYAARAAEASAVLADEHDPRRLAMRLAAHGGR
;
A
#
# COMPACT_ATOMS: atom_id res chain seq x y z
N MET A 1 -11.74 -31.95 23.11
CA MET A 1 -11.26 -31.21 21.90
C MET A 1 -9.82 -31.68 21.63
N PRO A 2 -9.47 -32.09 20.42
CA PRO A 2 -8.06 -32.34 20.11
C PRO A 2 -7.27 -31.06 20.33
N PRO A 3 -6.00 -31.10 20.76
CA PRO A 3 -5.19 -29.92 20.90
C PRO A 3 -5.11 -29.19 19.54
N ALA A 4 -5.27 -27.89 19.56
CA ALA A 4 -5.11 -27.09 18.35
C ALA A 4 -3.72 -27.40 17.79
N SER A 5 -3.65 -27.90 16.57
CA SER A 5 -2.37 -28.18 15.90
C SER A 5 -1.57 -26.86 15.84
N GLU A 6 -0.28 -26.93 16.16
CA GLU A 6 0.58 -25.77 16.02
C GLU A 6 0.43 -25.14 14.64
N PRO A 7 0.32 -23.80 14.56
CA PRO A 7 0.13 -23.14 13.28
C PRO A 7 1.33 -23.43 12.36
N ALA A 8 1.04 -23.80 11.11
CA ALA A 8 2.07 -24.05 10.11
C ALA A 8 2.83 -22.75 9.80
N PRO A 9 4.13 -22.80 9.47
CA PRO A 9 4.89 -21.62 9.07
C PRO A 9 4.24 -20.85 7.91
N LEU A 10 4.41 -19.53 7.87
CA LEU A 10 3.92 -18.68 6.80
C LEU A 10 4.97 -18.56 5.68
N THR A 11 4.57 -18.75 4.44
CA THR A 11 5.36 -18.35 3.26
C THR A 11 4.72 -17.15 2.57
N ILE A 12 5.46 -16.05 2.46
CA ILE A 12 5.07 -14.87 1.68
C ILE A 12 5.81 -14.89 0.34
N ILE A 13 5.09 -14.86 -0.77
CA ILE A 13 5.66 -14.86 -2.12
C ILE A 13 5.52 -13.47 -2.71
N GLU A 14 6.66 -12.76 -2.87
CA GLU A 14 6.76 -11.44 -3.50
C GLU A 14 8.11 -11.27 -4.24
N PRO A 15 8.23 -11.81 -5.48
CA PRO A 15 9.48 -11.76 -6.23
C PRO A 15 9.94 -10.35 -6.63
N LYS A 16 9.09 -9.34 -6.46
CA LYS A 16 9.42 -7.94 -6.77
C LYS A 16 10.06 -7.21 -5.59
N LEU A 17 10.05 -7.81 -4.40
CA LEU A 17 10.75 -7.28 -3.23
C LEU A 17 12.26 -7.34 -3.46
N ARG A 18 12.94 -6.19 -3.43
CA ARG A 18 14.38 -6.05 -3.76
C ARG A 18 15.23 -5.43 -2.68
N GLY A 19 14.62 -4.82 -1.66
CA GLY A 19 15.34 -4.09 -0.62
C GLY A 19 14.41 -3.43 0.36
N PRO A 20 14.91 -2.56 1.24
CA PRO A 20 14.20 -2.04 2.41
C PRO A 20 13.13 -0.99 2.10
N SER A 21 13.08 -0.47 0.88
CA SER A 21 12.19 0.64 0.54
C SER A 21 10.97 0.21 -0.28
N GLY A 22 9.85 0.92 -0.09
CA GLY A 22 8.62 0.75 -0.83
C GLY A 22 7.63 -0.21 -0.17
N HIS A 23 6.41 -0.25 -0.71
CA HIS A 23 5.28 -0.92 -0.09
C HIS A 23 5.45 -2.43 0.11
N TYR A 24 6.24 -3.13 -0.70
CA TYR A 24 6.52 -4.56 -0.51
C TYR A 24 7.34 -4.80 0.77
N ALA A 25 8.36 -3.97 0.98
CA ALA A 25 9.21 -4.07 2.16
C ALA A 25 8.44 -3.73 3.43
N GLU A 26 7.66 -2.64 3.40
CA GLU A 26 6.84 -2.21 4.52
C GLU A 26 5.78 -3.25 4.89
N PHE A 27 5.13 -3.88 3.90
CA PHE A 27 4.16 -4.95 4.14
C PHE A 27 4.80 -6.14 4.86
N VAL A 28 5.91 -6.67 4.32
CA VAL A 28 6.60 -7.82 4.92
C VAL A 28 7.08 -7.49 6.33
N ARG A 29 7.67 -6.30 6.53
CA ARG A 29 8.12 -5.84 7.84
C ARG A 29 6.97 -5.72 8.83
N ALA A 30 5.85 -5.15 8.39
CA ALA A 30 4.66 -4.98 9.22
C ALA A 30 4.12 -6.33 9.71
N VAL A 31 3.99 -7.31 8.80
CA VAL A 31 3.53 -8.67 9.14
C VAL A 31 4.54 -9.36 10.05
N ALA A 32 5.85 -9.31 9.75
CA ALA A 32 6.89 -9.94 10.55
C ALA A 32 6.94 -9.40 11.99
N ALA A 33 6.77 -8.08 12.15
CA ALA A 33 6.79 -7.43 13.46
C ALA A 33 5.59 -7.80 14.37
N ARG A 34 4.51 -8.37 13.81
CA ARG A 34 3.26 -8.66 14.54
C ARG A 34 2.84 -10.14 14.45
N ALA A 35 3.71 -11.00 13.91
CA ALA A 35 3.44 -12.43 13.75
C ALA A 35 3.77 -13.28 14.98
N ASP A 36 4.37 -12.69 16.02
CA ASP A 36 4.72 -13.37 17.27
C ASP A 36 3.50 -14.03 17.91
N GLY A 37 3.64 -15.29 18.34
CA GLY A 37 2.56 -16.12 18.85
C GLY A 37 1.49 -16.51 17.82
N VAL A 38 1.69 -16.16 16.53
CA VAL A 38 0.77 -16.53 15.43
C VAL A 38 1.42 -17.52 14.46
N PHE A 39 2.69 -17.27 14.10
CA PHE A 39 3.46 -18.16 13.23
C PHE A 39 4.80 -18.51 13.88
N PRO A 40 5.25 -19.77 13.80
CA PRO A 40 6.56 -20.15 14.34
C PRO A 40 7.72 -19.62 13.50
N ALA A 41 7.48 -19.37 12.20
CA ALA A 41 8.50 -18.82 11.28
C ALA A 41 7.80 -18.20 10.07
N ILE A 42 8.50 -17.23 9.44
CA ILE A 42 8.11 -16.63 8.17
C ILE A 42 9.20 -16.91 7.14
N GLU A 43 8.82 -17.46 5.99
CA GLU A 43 9.67 -17.55 4.82
C GLU A 43 9.24 -16.51 3.79
N VAL A 44 10.16 -15.73 3.25
CA VAL A 44 9.86 -14.74 2.22
C VAL A 44 10.59 -15.13 0.93
N VAL A 45 9.81 -15.48 -0.08
CA VAL A 45 10.31 -15.76 -1.44
C VAL A 45 10.40 -14.44 -2.19
N ALA A 46 11.63 -13.92 -2.34
CA ALA A 46 11.90 -12.59 -2.86
C ALA A 46 13.04 -12.56 -3.89
N ASP A 47 13.28 -11.40 -4.51
CA ASP A 47 14.51 -11.16 -5.29
C ASP A 47 15.74 -11.35 -4.38
N PRO A 48 16.82 -12.00 -4.85
CA PRO A 48 18.02 -12.24 -4.05
C PRO A 48 18.60 -10.98 -3.39
N ARG A 49 18.41 -9.81 -4.00
CA ARG A 49 18.85 -8.52 -3.45
C ARG A 49 18.16 -8.12 -2.14
N ALA A 50 17.00 -8.72 -1.84
CA ALA A 50 16.31 -8.48 -0.58
C ALA A 50 16.88 -9.28 0.59
N ALA A 51 17.79 -10.23 0.39
CA ALA A 51 18.24 -11.14 1.43
C ALA A 51 18.85 -10.42 2.65
N SER A 52 19.70 -9.43 2.40
CA SER A 52 20.30 -8.61 3.48
C SER A 52 19.22 -7.90 4.31
N TYR A 53 18.28 -7.24 3.64
CA TYR A 53 17.17 -6.58 4.31
C TYR A 53 16.30 -7.56 5.10
N LEU A 54 15.92 -8.69 4.52
CA LEU A 54 15.07 -9.68 5.19
C LEU A 54 15.76 -10.25 6.44
N GLY A 55 17.08 -10.41 6.41
CA GLY A 55 17.87 -10.81 7.59
C GLY A 55 17.79 -9.81 8.75
N THR A 56 17.56 -8.53 8.47
CA THR A 56 17.39 -7.51 9.52
C THR A 56 16.01 -7.55 10.19
N LEU A 57 15.03 -8.25 9.59
CA LEU A 57 13.68 -8.36 10.13
C LEU A 57 13.51 -9.47 11.17
N SER A 58 14.55 -10.27 11.41
CA SER A 58 14.50 -11.35 12.39
C SER A 58 14.41 -10.76 13.81
N GLY A 59 13.24 -10.93 14.41
CA GLY A 59 12.92 -10.52 15.78
C GLY A 59 12.39 -11.73 16.56
N ALA A 60 11.24 -11.59 17.21
CA ALA A 60 10.56 -12.69 17.91
C ALA A 60 10.20 -13.86 16.99
N VAL A 61 9.92 -13.59 15.70
CA VAL A 61 9.65 -14.60 14.68
C VAL A 61 10.82 -14.67 13.69
N PRO A 62 11.42 -15.85 13.45
CA PRO A 62 12.47 -16.00 12.46
C PRO A 62 11.97 -15.68 11.04
N VAL A 63 12.64 -14.76 10.35
CA VAL A 63 12.39 -14.43 8.94
C VAL A 63 13.50 -15.01 8.08
N ARG A 64 13.14 -15.87 7.13
CA ARG A 64 14.10 -16.49 6.21
C ARG A 64 13.86 -15.99 4.79
N ALA A 65 14.90 -15.54 4.14
CA ALA A 65 14.87 -15.20 2.72
C ALA A 65 15.09 -16.46 1.88
N THR A 66 14.19 -16.72 0.94
CA THR A 66 14.38 -17.75 -0.08
C THR A 66 14.47 -17.10 -1.45
N ARG A 67 15.43 -17.54 -2.25
CA ARG A 67 15.65 -17.01 -3.58
C ARG A 67 14.45 -17.25 -4.49
N GLY A 68 13.71 -16.19 -4.81
CA GLY A 68 12.68 -16.20 -5.83
C GLY A 68 13.27 -16.14 -7.23
N THR A 69 12.86 -17.04 -8.11
CA THR A 69 13.13 -16.89 -9.54
C THR A 69 12.07 -15.98 -10.16
N ARG A 70 12.50 -15.05 -11.03
CA ARG A 70 11.57 -14.14 -11.69
C ARG A 70 10.67 -14.86 -12.67
N GLY A 71 9.46 -14.32 -12.84
CA GLY A 71 8.48 -14.79 -13.81
C GLY A 71 7.57 -15.92 -13.29
N ARG A 72 6.57 -16.24 -14.11
CA ARG A 72 5.48 -17.16 -13.75
C ARG A 72 5.95 -18.55 -13.30
N LEU A 73 6.99 -19.09 -13.92
CA LEU A 73 7.55 -20.39 -13.51
C LEU A 73 8.21 -20.35 -12.14
N GLY A 74 8.86 -19.24 -11.78
CA GLY A 74 9.43 -19.06 -10.46
C GLY A 74 8.36 -18.96 -9.37
N GLU A 75 7.32 -18.18 -9.62
CA GLU A 75 6.16 -18.06 -8.72
C GLU A 75 5.44 -19.41 -8.58
N ALA A 76 5.25 -20.17 -9.68
CA ALA A 76 4.68 -21.50 -9.66
C ALA A 76 5.47 -22.46 -8.76
N ARG A 77 6.79 -22.48 -8.93
CA ARG A 77 7.67 -23.36 -8.11
C ARG A 77 7.60 -22.97 -6.64
N ALA A 78 7.58 -21.68 -6.33
CA ALA A 78 7.47 -21.21 -4.95
C ALA A 78 6.14 -21.60 -4.31
N ILE A 79 5.01 -21.41 -5.01
CA ILE A 79 3.69 -21.84 -4.55
C ILE A 79 3.68 -23.36 -4.34
N ALA A 80 4.15 -24.13 -5.32
CA ALA A 80 4.16 -25.59 -5.26
C ALA A 80 5.02 -26.11 -4.09
N ALA A 81 6.21 -25.54 -3.88
CA ALA A 81 7.10 -25.92 -2.80
C ALA A 81 6.50 -25.60 -1.42
N SER A 82 5.90 -24.42 -1.28
CA SER A 82 5.26 -24.00 -0.03
C SER A 82 4.06 -24.89 0.33
N LEU A 83 3.18 -25.16 -0.63
CA LEU A 83 2.02 -26.03 -0.42
C LEU A 83 2.40 -27.50 -0.16
N ALA A 84 3.45 -28.00 -0.83
CA ALA A 84 3.99 -29.35 -0.59
C ALA A 84 4.60 -29.50 0.81
N ALA A 85 5.15 -28.40 1.36
CA ALA A 85 5.64 -28.33 2.73
C ALA A 85 4.54 -28.03 3.76
N GLU A 86 3.28 -28.11 3.37
CA GLU A 86 2.09 -27.84 4.18
C GLU A 86 2.07 -26.48 4.89
N ARG A 87 2.69 -25.46 4.29
CA ARG A 87 2.76 -24.12 4.84
C ARG A 87 1.55 -23.27 4.47
N THR A 88 1.18 -22.34 5.32
CA THR A 88 0.27 -21.25 4.93
C THR A 88 0.97 -20.38 3.88
N THR A 89 0.40 -20.25 2.70
CA THR A 89 1.03 -19.58 1.55
C THR A 89 0.28 -18.30 1.18
N LEU A 90 0.93 -17.15 1.26
CA LEU A 90 0.40 -15.86 0.82
C LEU A 90 1.11 -15.40 -0.46
N VAL A 91 0.39 -15.27 -1.57
CA VAL A 91 0.84 -14.51 -2.74
C VAL A 91 0.48 -13.05 -2.50
N MET A 92 1.49 -12.23 -2.16
CA MET A 92 1.28 -10.87 -1.65
C MET A 92 0.77 -9.89 -2.72
N THR A 93 1.18 -10.08 -3.98
CA THR A 93 0.70 -9.25 -5.11
C THR A 93 0.10 -10.16 -6.17
N ALA A 94 -1.08 -10.70 -5.86
CA ALA A 94 -1.77 -11.60 -6.76
C ALA A 94 -2.31 -10.89 -8.01
N ASN A 95 -2.36 -11.61 -9.11
CA ASN A 95 -2.99 -11.22 -10.37
C ASN A 95 -3.75 -12.41 -10.98
N ALA A 96 -4.46 -12.20 -12.09
CA ALA A 96 -5.30 -13.22 -12.70
C ALA A 96 -4.55 -14.52 -13.05
N SER A 97 -3.26 -14.43 -13.43
CA SER A 97 -2.48 -15.61 -13.83
C SER A 97 -2.15 -16.57 -12.68
N HIS A 98 -2.23 -16.13 -11.42
CA HIS A 98 -2.00 -17.02 -10.28
C HIS A 98 -3.12 -18.03 -10.11
N VAL A 99 -4.33 -17.77 -10.59
CA VAL A 99 -5.48 -18.67 -10.48
C VAL A 99 -5.27 -19.95 -11.30
N PRO A 100 -5.05 -19.93 -12.65
CA PRO A 100 -4.78 -21.13 -13.41
C PRO A 100 -3.45 -21.80 -13.01
N LEU A 101 -2.47 -21.03 -12.57
CA LEU A 101 -1.19 -21.53 -12.09
C LEU A 101 -1.37 -22.43 -10.85
N ALA A 102 -2.08 -21.93 -9.84
CA ALA A 102 -2.37 -22.67 -8.62
C ALA A 102 -3.29 -23.89 -8.89
N GLU A 103 -4.22 -23.78 -9.86
CA GLU A 103 -5.07 -24.91 -10.28
C GLU A 103 -4.23 -26.03 -10.88
N ALA A 104 -3.29 -25.69 -11.79
CA ALA A 104 -2.39 -26.68 -12.38
C ALA A 104 -1.50 -27.36 -11.33
N ILE A 105 -1.02 -26.64 -10.32
CA ILE A 105 -0.26 -27.20 -9.21
C ILE A 105 -1.12 -28.17 -8.39
N ALA A 106 -2.36 -27.80 -8.10
CA ALA A 106 -3.28 -28.62 -7.33
C ALA A 106 -3.60 -29.94 -8.05
N ILE A 107 -3.88 -29.89 -9.37
CA ILE A 107 -4.16 -31.05 -10.19
C ILE A 107 -2.92 -31.94 -10.33
N GLY A 108 -1.77 -31.36 -10.65
CA GLY A 108 -0.54 -32.11 -10.94
C GLY A 108 0.16 -32.69 -9.70
N ARG A 109 -0.08 -32.14 -8.50
CA ARG A 109 0.63 -32.53 -7.27
C ARG A 109 -0.27 -32.84 -6.09
N GLY A 110 -1.60 -32.80 -6.23
CA GLY A 110 -2.53 -32.99 -5.12
C GLY A 110 -2.45 -31.90 -4.04
N ALA A 111 -1.96 -30.70 -4.38
CA ALA A 111 -1.69 -29.67 -3.38
C ALA A 111 -2.96 -29.12 -2.72
N ARG A 112 -2.88 -28.86 -1.43
CA ARG A 112 -3.99 -28.34 -0.60
C ARG A 112 -4.18 -26.85 -0.84
N LEU A 113 -5.19 -26.48 -1.63
CA LEU A 113 -5.54 -25.09 -1.95
C LEU A 113 -6.16 -24.31 -0.78
N ASP A 114 -6.62 -25.01 0.25
CA ASP A 114 -7.09 -24.43 1.51
C ASP A 114 -5.99 -23.77 2.37
N ARG A 115 -4.72 -23.95 1.98
CA ARG A 115 -3.56 -23.25 2.56
C ARG A 115 -3.08 -22.09 1.71
N LEU A 116 -3.73 -21.78 0.60
CA LEU A 116 -3.36 -20.71 -0.32
C LEU A 116 -4.22 -19.46 -0.10
N ALA A 117 -3.56 -18.32 0.12
CA ALA A 117 -4.17 -17.00 0.15
C ALA A 117 -3.61 -16.14 -1.01
N LEU A 118 -4.49 -15.46 -1.72
CA LEU A 118 -4.17 -14.59 -2.86
C LEU A 118 -4.63 -13.17 -2.54
N LEU A 119 -3.68 -12.23 -2.36
CA LEU A 119 -3.99 -10.84 -2.01
C LEU A 119 -4.01 -9.95 -3.26
N TYR A 120 -5.16 -9.35 -3.50
CA TYR A 120 -5.42 -8.44 -4.61
C TYR A 120 -5.47 -6.99 -4.12
N HIS A 121 -4.58 -6.15 -4.66
CA HIS A 121 -4.50 -4.73 -4.33
C HIS A 121 -5.25 -3.83 -5.32
N TRP A 122 -5.53 -4.36 -6.52
CA TRP A 122 -6.14 -3.59 -7.62
C TRP A 122 -7.18 -4.42 -8.35
N PRO A 123 -8.18 -3.77 -8.94
CA PRO A 123 -9.17 -4.46 -9.76
C PRO A 123 -8.53 -5.05 -11.03
N LEU A 124 -9.04 -6.19 -11.44
CA LEU A 124 -8.70 -6.85 -12.71
C LEU A 124 -9.63 -6.31 -13.79
N VAL A 125 -9.08 -5.56 -14.74
CA VAL A 125 -9.88 -4.80 -15.70
C VAL A 125 -9.89 -5.40 -17.12
N ARG A 126 -8.99 -6.36 -17.41
CA ARG A 126 -8.84 -6.92 -18.77
C ARG A 126 -9.78 -8.10 -18.99
N ALA A 127 -10.30 -8.24 -20.22
CA ALA A 127 -11.11 -9.41 -20.59
C ALA A 127 -10.32 -10.73 -20.41
N SER A 128 -9.01 -10.73 -20.69
CA SER A 128 -8.12 -11.85 -20.45
C SER A 128 -8.06 -12.33 -19.00
N ASP A 129 -8.27 -11.42 -18.05
CA ASP A 129 -8.26 -11.77 -16.61
C ASP A 129 -9.45 -12.67 -16.27
N ARG A 130 -10.62 -12.40 -16.86
CA ARG A 130 -11.82 -13.23 -16.69
C ARG A 130 -11.62 -14.64 -17.25
N VAL A 131 -10.99 -14.76 -18.41
CA VAL A 131 -10.65 -16.05 -19.01
C VAL A 131 -9.71 -16.84 -18.11
N GLN A 132 -8.66 -16.20 -17.59
CA GLN A 132 -7.71 -16.85 -16.67
C GLN A 132 -8.41 -17.31 -15.39
N PHE A 133 -9.30 -16.52 -14.80
CA PHE A 133 -10.09 -16.92 -13.64
C PHE A 133 -10.99 -18.12 -13.93
N ALA A 134 -11.56 -18.19 -15.12
CA ALA A 134 -12.42 -19.32 -15.50
C ALA A 134 -11.67 -20.67 -15.48
N LEU A 135 -10.37 -20.68 -15.72
CA LEU A 135 -9.50 -21.86 -15.72
C LEU A 135 -9.13 -22.39 -14.33
N GLY A 136 -9.57 -21.75 -13.25
CA GLY A 136 -9.22 -22.13 -11.87
C GLY A 136 -10.43 -22.40 -10.98
N ALA A 137 -11.27 -23.37 -11.33
CA ALA A 137 -12.48 -23.66 -10.58
C ALA A 137 -12.22 -24.19 -9.16
N GLY A 138 -11.20 -25.01 -8.96
CA GLY A 138 -10.78 -25.52 -7.67
C GLY A 138 -10.20 -24.41 -6.76
N VAL A 139 -9.34 -23.57 -7.32
CA VAL A 139 -8.77 -22.40 -6.62
C VAL A 139 -9.88 -21.46 -6.16
N ARG A 140 -10.81 -21.08 -7.05
CA ARG A 140 -11.93 -20.19 -6.71
C ARG A 140 -12.82 -20.73 -5.59
N ARG A 141 -12.90 -22.04 -5.43
CA ARG A 141 -13.70 -22.68 -4.38
C ARG A 141 -12.98 -22.81 -3.05
N ARG A 142 -11.66 -23.05 -3.05
CA ARG A 142 -10.90 -23.47 -1.86
C ARG A 142 -9.88 -22.46 -1.36
N ALA A 143 -9.24 -21.68 -2.24
CA ALA A 143 -8.28 -20.67 -1.81
C ALA A 143 -8.98 -19.47 -1.15
N LEU A 144 -8.26 -18.79 -0.26
CA LEU A 144 -8.67 -17.52 0.32
C LEU A 144 -8.27 -16.37 -0.62
N PHE A 145 -9.25 -15.58 -1.01
CA PHE A 145 -9.03 -14.35 -1.77
C PHE A 145 -9.14 -13.15 -0.84
N LEU A 146 -8.06 -12.43 -0.70
CA LEU A 146 -7.98 -11.22 0.09
C LEU A 146 -8.03 -10.00 -0.82
N ALA A 147 -8.83 -9.03 -0.47
CA ALA A 147 -8.97 -7.76 -1.19
C ALA A 147 -8.65 -6.60 -0.24
N THR A 148 -7.93 -5.57 -0.73
CA THR A 148 -7.63 -4.40 0.09
C THR A 148 -8.72 -3.33 0.04
N THR A 149 -9.69 -3.46 -0.87
CA THR A 149 -10.85 -2.55 -0.99
C THR A 149 -12.12 -3.35 -1.23
N ARG A 150 -13.27 -2.73 -0.91
CA ARG A 150 -14.58 -3.33 -1.13
C ARG A 150 -14.83 -3.63 -2.61
N GLY A 151 -14.49 -2.70 -3.51
CA GLY A 151 -14.70 -2.88 -4.96
C GLY A 151 -13.89 -4.06 -5.52
N VAL A 152 -12.65 -4.25 -5.06
CA VAL A 152 -11.85 -5.43 -5.41
C VAL A 152 -12.49 -6.71 -4.87
N GLY A 153 -13.00 -6.71 -3.63
CA GLY A 153 -13.70 -7.86 -3.04
C GLY A 153 -14.96 -8.24 -3.82
N GLU A 154 -15.80 -7.27 -4.15
CA GLU A 154 -17.01 -7.47 -4.96
C GLU A 154 -16.69 -7.99 -6.36
N MET A 155 -15.60 -7.50 -6.99
CA MET A 155 -15.12 -8.01 -8.26
C MET A 155 -14.75 -9.49 -8.16
N LEU A 156 -13.95 -9.89 -7.16
CA LEU A 156 -13.54 -11.28 -6.94
C LEU A 156 -14.76 -12.19 -6.71
N SER A 157 -15.73 -11.74 -5.92
CA SER A 157 -16.99 -12.47 -5.69
C SER A 157 -17.77 -12.68 -6.99
N ARG A 158 -17.90 -11.63 -7.82
CA ARG A 158 -18.54 -11.71 -9.16
C ARG A 158 -17.78 -12.64 -10.12
N MET A 159 -16.47 -12.81 -9.93
CA MET A 159 -15.65 -13.78 -10.67
C MET A 159 -15.78 -15.22 -10.14
N GLY A 160 -16.65 -15.45 -9.16
CA GLY A 160 -16.99 -16.80 -8.62
C GLY A 160 -16.05 -17.30 -7.54
N CYS A 161 -15.26 -16.44 -6.90
CA CYS A 161 -14.48 -16.80 -5.71
C CYS A 161 -15.41 -16.98 -4.51
N ARG A 162 -15.29 -18.10 -3.78
CA ARG A 162 -16.17 -18.40 -2.65
C ARG A 162 -15.71 -17.85 -1.32
N GLN A 163 -14.42 -17.78 -1.11
CA GLN A 163 -13.82 -17.29 0.13
C GLN A 163 -13.16 -15.94 -0.18
N VAL A 164 -13.93 -14.86 -0.15
CA VAL A 164 -13.46 -13.49 -0.40
C VAL A 164 -13.59 -12.69 0.88
N GLU A 165 -12.52 -12.05 1.29
CA GLU A 165 -12.50 -11.16 2.45
C GLU A 165 -11.84 -9.83 2.11
N VAL A 166 -12.46 -8.74 2.55
CA VAL A 166 -11.85 -7.42 2.50
C VAL A 166 -11.05 -7.22 3.78
N ILE A 167 -9.75 -6.97 3.62
CA ILE A 167 -8.85 -6.74 4.73
C ILE A 167 -8.34 -5.29 4.70
N ALA A 168 -8.12 -4.71 5.88
CA ALA A 168 -7.35 -3.50 5.96
C ALA A 168 -5.90 -3.77 5.54
N TYR A 169 -5.33 -2.87 4.73
CA TYR A 169 -3.93 -2.99 4.30
C TYR A 169 -3.01 -2.91 5.52
N PRO A 170 -2.17 -3.93 5.81
CA PRO A 170 -1.37 -3.94 7.02
C PRO A 170 -0.36 -2.78 7.03
N ALA A 171 -0.41 -1.98 8.05
CA ALA A 171 0.47 -0.84 8.25
C ALA A 171 0.99 -0.80 9.69
N THR A 172 2.22 -0.34 9.87
CA THR A 172 2.79 -0.10 11.21
C THR A 172 2.91 1.38 11.45
N ARG A 173 2.32 1.83 12.54
CA ARG A 173 2.52 3.17 13.05
C ARG A 173 3.95 3.32 13.61
N ALA A 174 4.55 4.51 13.46
CA ALA A 174 5.73 4.86 14.23
C ALA A 174 5.44 4.79 15.74
N ALA A 175 6.42 4.43 16.54
CA ALA A 175 6.24 4.12 17.97
C ALA A 175 5.69 5.27 18.83
N ALA A 176 5.86 6.53 18.42
CA ALA A 176 5.30 7.69 19.09
C ALA A 176 3.86 7.94 18.66
N ALA A 177 2.98 8.27 19.64
CA ALA A 177 1.64 8.77 19.35
C ALA A 177 1.73 10.01 18.45
N PRO A 178 0.82 10.19 17.47
CA PRO A 178 0.79 11.43 16.71
C PRO A 178 0.55 12.58 17.67
N MET A 179 1.51 13.48 17.72
CA MET A 179 1.36 14.72 18.49
C MET A 179 0.69 15.74 17.57
N ARG A 180 -0.25 16.52 18.14
CA ARG A 180 -0.73 17.73 17.48
C ARG A 180 0.46 18.66 17.27
N ALA A 181 0.92 18.77 16.03
CA ALA A 181 1.98 19.70 15.71
C ALA A 181 1.40 20.93 15.00
N PRO A 182 1.94 22.13 15.24
CA PRO A 182 1.60 23.29 14.44
C PRO A 182 1.94 23.02 12.97
N PHE A 183 1.25 23.69 12.07
CA PHE A 183 1.54 23.59 10.64
C PHE A 183 3.00 23.96 10.35
N ARG A 184 3.65 23.16 9.50
CA ARG A 184 5.04 23.35 9.09
C ARG A 184 5.18 23.49 7.58
N HIS A 185 4.52 22.61 6.81
CA HIS A 185 4.67 22.56 5.35
C HIS A 185 3.56 21.79 4.66
N LEU A 186 3.40 22.05 3.40
CA LEU A 186 2.66 21.21 2.44
C LEU A 186 3.55 20.07 1.99
N LEU A 187 3.00 18.85 1.89
CA LEU A 187 3.77 17.65 1.57
C LEU A 187 3.15 16.88 0.41
N MET A 188 3.87 16.73 -0.69
CA MET A 188 3.61 15.70 -1.69
C MET A 188 4.63 14.57 -1.53
N ALA A 189 4.27 13.54 -0.76
CA ALA A 189 5.14 12.41 -0.45
C ALA A 189 5.07 11.30 -1.50
N GLY A 190 6.12 10.48 -1.52
CA GLY A 190 6.24 9.33 -2.41
C GLY A 190 6.56 9.73 -3.85
N ALA A 191 6.40 8.77 -4.77
CA ALA A 191 6.71 9.01 -6.17
C ALA A 191 5.80 10.09 -6.76
N ALA A 192 6.38 11.21 -7.16
CA ALA A 192 5.70 12.26 -7.90
C ALA A 192 5.33 11.76 -9.30
N ARG A 193 4.04 11.67 -9.59
CA ARG A 193 3.49 11.20 -10.87
C ARG A 193 2.31 12.06 -11.27
N ILE A 194 2.05 12.16 -12.57
CA ILE A 194 0.90 12.90 -13.09
C ILE A 194 -0.41 12.32 -12.53
N ASN A 195 -0.58 11.01 -12.52
CA ASN A 195 -1.78 10.38 -11.95
C ASN A 195 -1.90 10.50 -10.41
N LYS A 196 -0.90 11.07 -9.75
CA LYS A 196 -0.94 11.47 -8.34
C LYS A 196 -1.08 12.97 -8.15
N GLY A 197 -1.33 13.71 -9.23
CA GLY A 197 -1.56 15.15 -9.22
C GLY A 197 -0.30 16.00 -9.23
N LEU A 198 0.83 15.47 -9.73
CA LEU A 198 2.07 16.27 -9.86
C LEU A 198 1.87 17.53 -10.70
N ASP A 199 1.07 17.45 -11.75
CA ASP A 199 0.72 18.58 -12.62
C ASP A 199 -0.10 19.65 -11.90
N LEU A 200 -1.00 19.25 -11.00
CA LEU A 200 -1.76 20.16 -10.14
C LEU A 200 -0.87 20.86 -9.12
N VAL A 201 0.08 20.11 -8.53
CA VAL A 201 1.06 20.69 -7.59
C VAL A 201 2.05 21.62 -8.31
N ALA A 202 2.42 21.33 -9.56
CA ALA A 202 3.21 22.26 -10.36
C ALA A 202 2.44 23.57 -10.63
N GLY A 203 1.17 23.49 -11.03
CA GLY A 203 0.30 24.66 -11.19
C GLY A 203 0.06 25.41 -9.88
N LEU A 204 -0.01 24.70 -8.74
CA LEU A 204 -0.08 25.33 -7.41
C LEU A 204 1.20 26.16 -7.12
N ALA A 205 2.38 25.59 -7.42
CA ALA A 205 3.65 26.30 -7.22
C ALA A 205 3.75 27.55 -8.10
N GLU A 206 3.26 27.51 -9.35
CA GLU A 206 3.16 28.68 -10.23
C GLU A 206 2.24 29.76 -9.65
N THR A 207 1.06 29.37 -9.17
CA THR A 207 0.11 30.28 -8.52
C THR A 207 0.72 30.91 -7.27
N PHE A 208 1.33 30.12 -6.40
CA PHE A 208 1.95 30.62 -5.17
C PHE A 208 3.14 31.54 -5.44
N ALA A 209 3.92 31.28 -6.50
CA ALA A 209 4.98 32.18 -6.94
C ALA A 209 4.42 33.53 -7.41
N ALA A 210 3.39 33.54 -8.24
CA ALA A 210 2.72 34.75 -8.73
C ALA A 210 2.10 35.56 -7.59
N GLU A 211 1.49 34.91 -6.60
CA GLU A 211 0.89 35.51 -5.42
C GLU A 211 1.91 35.84 -4.33
N ARG A 212 3.19 35.56 -4.54
CA ARG A 212 4.27 35.76 -3.57
C ARG A 212 3.99 35.13 -2.21
N ARG A 213 3.34 33.96 -2.20
CA ARG A 213 3.14 33.18 -0.98
C ARG A 213 4.48 32.68 -0.43
N SER A 214 4.51 32.34 0.86
CA SER A 214 5.71 31.82 1.53
C SER A 214 5.48 30.46 2.21
N LEU A 215 4.39 29.74 1.88
CA LEU A 215 4.09 28.44 2.47
C LEU A 215 5.15 27.40 2.05
N PRO A 216 5.83 26.74 2.97
CA PRO A 216 6.78 25.69 2.60
C PRO A 216 6.08 24.55 1.86
N LEU A 217 6.62 24.11 0.72
CA LEU A 217 6.10 23.03 -0.11
C LEU A 217 7.21 22.00 -0.39
N LEU A 218 7.12 20.85 0.25
CA LEU A 218 8.02 19.72 0.02
C LEU A 218 7.42 18.75 -0.99
N VAL A 219 8.10 18.53 -2.11
CA VAL A 219 7.71 17.58 -3.15
C VAL A 219 8.82 16.56 -3.35
N GLN A 220 8.51 15.29 -3.19
CA GLN A 220 9.45 14.21 -3.46
C GLN A 220 9.48 13.92 -4.97
N VAL A 221 10.50 14.39 -5.67
CA VAL A 221 10.72 14.19 -7.11
C VAL A 221 11.72 13.06 -7.36
N SER A 222 11.35 11.83 -7.05
CA SER A 222 12.29 10.70 -7.12
C SER A 222 12.59 10.27 -8.57
N PRO A 223 13.85 10.31 -9.04
CA PRO A 223 14.24 9.96 -10.42
C PRO A 223 13.92 8.50 -10.80
N LYS A 224 13.89 7.59 -9.83
CA LYS A 224 13.57 6.15 -10.09
C LYS A 224 12.21 5.90 -10.72
N HIS A 225 11.33 6.89 -10.74
CA HIS A 225 10.01 6.79 -11.35
C HIS A 225 9.91 7.49 -12.70
N VAL A 226 10.80 8.43 -12.96
CA VAL A 226 10.99 9.08 -14.24
C VAL A 226 11.36 8.06 -15.31
N ASP A 227 12.33 7.20 -15.04
CA ASP A 227 12.75 6.11 -15.94
C ASP A 227 11.64 5.12 -16.33
N ARG A 228 10.54 5.10 -15.59
CA ARG A 228 9.41 4.18 -15.85
C ARG A 228 8.24 4.80 -16.62
N HIS A 229 8.10 6.11 -16.58
CA HIS A 229 6.92 6.83 -17.10
C HIS A 229 7.25 7.83 -18.22
N GLY A 230 8.53 8.01 -18.52
CA GLY A 230 8.99 8.72 -19.69
C GLY A 230 8.92 10.25 -19.61
N SER A 231 9.03 10.90 -20.74
CA SER A 231 9.22 12.34 -20.93
C SER A 231 8.11 13.27 -20.36
N ARG A 232 6.92 12.74 -20.01
CA ARG A 232 5.82 13.57 -19.49
C ARG A 232 6.03 13.97 -18.05
N GLU A 233 6.40 13.04 -17.18
CA GLU A 233 6.70 13.32 -15.77
C GLU A 233 7.91 14.24 -15.65
N ASP A 234 8.94 14.05 -16.49
CA ASP A 234 10.11 14.93 -16.56
C ASP A 234 9.73 16.36 -16.91
N SER A 235 8.85 16.56 -17.89
CA SER A 235 8.38 17.88 -18.29
C SER A 235 7.59 18.58 -17.18
N VAL A 236 6.81 17.83 -16.38
CA VAL A 236 6.07 18.40 -15.26
C VAL A 236 7.00 18.73 -14.08
N VAL A 237 8.01 17.89 -13.82
CA VAL A 237 9.05 18.20 -12.83
C VAL A 237 9.83 19.46 -13.25
N ALA A 238 10.22 19.57 -14.53
CA ALA A 238 10.88 20.77 -15.05
C ALA A 238 10.00 22.03 -14.91
N ARG A 239 8.70 21.91 -15.18
CA ARG A 239 7.72 22.97 -14.97
C ARG A 239 7.61 23.38 -13.50
N LEU A 240 7.54 22.41 -12.57
CA LEU A 240 7.53 22.65 -11.13
C LEU A 240 8.75 23.47 -10.68
N LEU A 241 9.95 23.09 -11.15
CA LEU A 241 11.19 23.78 -10.84
C LEU A 241 11.25 25.17 -11.48
N ALA A 242 10.73 25.32 -12.70
CA ALA A 242 10.68 26.59 -13.43
C ALA A 242 9.72 27.62 -12.80
N ALA A 243 8.79 27.21 -11.96
CA ALA A 243 7.90 28.11 -11.21
C ALA A 243 8.66 29.06 -10.27
N ARG A 244 9.92 28.77 -9.91
CA ARG A 244 10.76 29.55 -9.01
C ARG A 244 10.06 29.97 -7.72
N TYR A 245 9.20 29.08 -7.21
CA TYR A 245 8.51 29.31 -5.97
C TYR A 245 9.48 29.23 -4.79
N ALA A 246 9.60 30.31 -4.01
CA ALA A 246 10.59 30.42 -2.93
C ALA A 246 10.38 29.38 -1.80
N GLY A 247 9.13 28.94 -1.58
CA GLY A 247 8.79 27.91 -0.59
C GLY A 247 9.01 26.47 -1.07
N LEU A 248 9.39 26.24 -2.34
CA LEU A 248 9.53 24.90 -2.90
C LEU A 248 10.84 24.22 -2.49
N VAL A 249 10.71 23.02 -1.96
CA VAL A 249 11.80 22.04 -1.80
C VAL A 249 11.46 20.80 -2.63
N ALA A 250 12.14 20.64 -3.76
CA ALA A 250 12.02 19.47 -4.62
C ALA A 250 13.12 18.46 -4.25
N ASP A 251 12.75 17.38 -3.56
CA ASP A 251 13.70 16.37 -3.08
C ASP A 251 13.80 15.18 -4.05
N PRO A 252 14.95 14.97 -4.73
CA PRO A 252 15.14 13.83 -5.62
C PRO A 252 15.46 12.52 -4.89
N LYS A 253 15.73 12.56 -3.59
CA LYS A 253 16.10 11.37 -2.81
C LYS A 253 14.88 10.71 -2.18
N ALA A 254 14.83 9.39 -2.20
CA ALA A 254 13.92 8.65 -1.35
C ALA A 254 14.42 8.76 0.10
N PRO A 255 13.63 9.30 1.04
CA PRO A 255 14.04 9.42 2.43
C PRO A 255 14.22 8.04 3.06
N GLU A 256 15.10 7.96 4.05
CA GLU A 256 15.15 6.83 4.96
C GLU A 256 13.86 6.80 5.81
N ARG A 257 13.60 5.66 6.43
CA ARG A 257 12.32 5.39 7.09
C ARG A 257 11.93 6.43 8.15
N ASP A 258 12.86 6.78 9.03
CA ASP A 258 12.59 7.71 10.13
C ASP A 258 12.44 9.15 9.61
N GLU A 259 13.23 9.52 8.60
CA GLU A 259 13.09 10.78 7.88
C GLU A 259 11.73 10.85 7.17
N TYR A 260 11.32 9.75 6.51
CA TYR A 260 10.01 9.65 5.88
C TYR A 260 8.87 9.87 6.87
N ALA A 261 8.92 9.22 8.02
CA ALA A 261 7.91 9.38 9.08
C ALA A 261 7.90 10.82 9.64
N ALA A 262 9.07 11.42 9.85
CA ALA A 262 9.20 12.78 10.34
C ALA A 262 8.60 13.84 9.39
N ARG A 263 8.57 13.57 8.08
CA ARG A 263 7.97 14.48 7.07
C ARG A 263 6.47 14.70 7.26
N PHE A 264 5.77 13.80 7.94
CA PHE A 264 4.34 13.97 8.22
C PHE A 264 4.06 14.87 9.44
N THR A 265 5.05 15.13 10.28
CA THR A 265 4.86 15.97 11.48
C THR A 265 4.58 17.42 11.11
N GLY A 266 3.37 17.89 11.39
CA GLY A 266 2.90 19.24 11.03
C GLY A 266 2.71 19.45 9.53
N ALA A 267 2.62 18.36 8.76
CA ALA A 267 2.39 18.43 7.33
C ALA A 267 0.90 18.50 6.97
N LEU A 268 0.57 19.26 5.92
CA LEU A 268 -0.66 19.08 5.16
C LEU A 268 -0.33 18.27 3.91
N VAL A 269 -0.85 17.04 3.83
CA VAL A 269 -0.52 16.12 2.75
C VAL A 269 -1.40 16.35 1.52
N LEU A 270 -0.75 16.54 0.37
CA LEU A 270 -1.40 16.74 -0.92
C LEU A 270 -1.45 15.42 -1.68
N ALA A 271 -2.65 14.87 -1.84
CA ALA A 271 -2.92 13.61 -2.54
C ALA A 271 -4.07 13.76 -3.57
N PRO A 272 -3.99 14.74 -4.50
CA PRO A 272 -5.05 14.99 -5.48
C PRO A 272 -4.96 13.96 -6.62
N TYR A 273 -5.23 12.70 -6.31
CA TYR A 273 -5.05 11.55 -7.19
C TYR A 273 -6.13 11.47 -8.26
N ASP A 274 -5.77 10.94 -9.43
CA ASP A 274 -6.71 10.66 -10.53
C ASP A 274 -7.73 9.57 -10.10
N PRO A 275 -9.04 9.90 -9.99
CA PRO A 275 -10.03 8.93 -9.56
C PRO A 275 -10.13 7.72 -10.49
N ALA A 276 -9.87 7.88 -11.79
CA ALA A 276 -9.88 6.77 -12.75
C ALA A 276 -8.83 5.70 -12.44
N LYS A 277 -7.79 6.03 -11.69
CA LYS A 277 -6.70 5.11 -11.31
C LYS A 277 -6.74 4.69 -9.85
N PHE A 278 -7.35 5.49 -8.98
CA PHE A 278 -7.27 5.32 -7.53
C PHE A 278 -8.63 5.09 -6.85
N ALA A 279 -9.71 4.85 -7.61
CA ALA A 279 -11.02 4.56 -7.04
C ALA A 279 -10.97 3.37 -6.07
N ASP A 280 -10.40 2.24 -6.52
CA ASP A 280 -10.28 0.99 -5.76
C ASP A 280 -8.81 0.66 -5.44
N SER A 281 -8.07 1.63 -4.92
CA SER A 281 -6.66 1.47 -4.56
C SER A 281 -6.37 2.11 -3.22
N VAL A 282 -5.89 1.33 -2.25
CA VAL A 282 -5.39 1.88 -0.99
C VAL A 282 -4.16 2.75 -1.25
N SER A 283 -4.18 3.97 -0.74
CA SER A 283 -3.01 4.85 -0.77
C SER A 283 -2.19 4.69 0.50
N GLY A 284 -1.00 4.11 0.40
CA GLY A 284 -0.06 4.06 1.52
C GLY A 284 0.29 5.46 2.04
N ILE A 285 0.45 6.46 1.15
CA ILE A 285 0.75 7.84 1.56
C ILE A 285 -0.36 8.46 2.40
N VAL A 286 -1.63 8.28 2.00
CA VAL A 286 -2.77 8.82 2.77
C VAL A 286 -2.94 8.08 4.09
N LEU A 287 -2.73 6.76 4.08
CA LEU A 287 -2.74 5.96 5.30
C LEU A 287 -1.61 6.39 6.25
N ASP A 288 -0.38 6.56 5.74
CA ASP A 288 0.75 7.04 6.53
C ASP A 288 0.51 8.45 7.07
N ALA A 289 -0.04 9.35 6.25
CA ALA A 289 -0.40 10.70 6.68
C ALA A 289 -1.33 10.68 7.90
N LEU A 290 -2.44 9.95 7.80
CA LEU A 290 -3.42 9.85 8.88
C LEU A 290 -2.86 9.11 10.10
N LEU A 291 -2.06 8.05 9.91
CA LEU A 291 -1.37 7.35 10.99
C LEU A 291 -0.38 8.27 11.76
N HIS A 292 0.14 9.31 11.12
CA HIS A 292 1.01 10.31 11.74
C HIS A 292 0.28 11.62 12.12
N GLY A 293 -1.05 11.62 12.09
CA GLY A 293 -1.86 12.78 12.49
C GLY A 293 -1.81 13.97 11.53
N ALA A 294 -1.42 13.73 10.26
CA ALA A 294 -1.35 14.76 9.23
C ALA A 294 -2.68 14.85 8.46
N PRO A 295 -3.32 16.04 8.39
CA PRO A 295 -4.48 16.27 7.53
C PRO A 295 -4.16 16.07 6.05
N VAL A 296 -5.18 15.77 5.23
CA VAL A 296 -5.00 15.40 3.83
C VAL A 296 -5.95 16.18 2.93
N VAL A 297 -5.44 16.70 1.79
CA VAL A 297 -6.28 17.10 0.66
C VAL A 297 -6.23 15.99 -0.39
N THR A 298 -7.39 15.48 -0.79
CA THR A 298 -7.50 14.38 -1.75
C THR A 298 -8.66 14.60 -2.73
N SER A 299 -8.82 13.69 -3.70
CA SER A 299 -9.83 13.78 -4.77
C SER A 299 -11.05 12.94 -4.45
N ALA A 300 -12.24 13.43 -4.77
CA ALA A 300 -13.47 12.64 -4.75
C ALA A 300 -13.39 11.37 -5.61
N GLY A 301 -14.16 10.35 -5.26
CA GLY A 301 -14.21 9.09 -6.00
C GLY A 301 -12.99 8.19 -5.81
N THR A 302 -12.16 8.44 -4.80
CA THR A 302 -11.01 7.60 -4.45
C THR A 302 -11.23 6.89 -3.11
N TRP A 303 -10.49 5.80 -2.86
CA TRP A 303 -10.42 5.19 -1.53
C TRP A 303 -9.97 6.23 -0.47
N SER A 304 -9.04 7.09 -0.82
CA SER A 304 -8.53 8.15 0.04
C SER A 304 -9.63 9.12 0.47
N ALA A 305 -10.54 9.49 -0.44
CA ALA A 305 -11.67 10.35 -0.14
C ALA A 305 -12.56 9.74 0.97
N ALA A 306 -12.93 8.46 0.81
CA ALA A 306 -13.77 7.78 1.79
C ALA A 306 -13.16 7.76 3.21
N VAL A 307 -11.84 7.59 3.30
CA VAL A 307 -11.15 7.62 4.61
C VAL A 307 -11.08 9.03 5.18
N VAL A 308 -10.72 10.03 4.37
CA VAL A 308 -10.65 11.44 4.80
C VAL A 308 -12.02 11.96 5.24
N GLU A 309 -13.08 11.65 4.49
CA GLU A 309 -14.47 12.03 4.84
C GLU A 309 -14.93 11.36 6.12
N ARG A 310 -14.66 10.06 6.29
CA ARG A 310 -15.03 9.30 7.49
C ARG A 310 -14.57 9.96 8.77
N PHE A 311 -13.40 10.55 8.78
CA PHE A 311 -12.80 11.18 9.96
C PHE A 311 -12.89 12.70 9.95
N GLY A 312 -13.30 13.32 8.84
CA GLY A 312 -13.20 14.78 8.66
C GLY A 312 -11.76 15.30 8.76
N ALA A 313 -10.76 14.45 8.47
CA ALA A 313 -9.35 14.72 8.66
C ALA A 313 -8.69 15.41 7.45
N GLY A 314 -9.45 16.24 6.74
CA GLY A 314 -8.98 16.95 5.56
C GLY A 314 -10.12 17.39 4.65
N ILE A 315 -9.80 17.73 3.41
CA ILE A 315 -10.76 18.18 2.40
C ILE A 315 -10.69 17.27 1.18
N VAL A 316 -11.89 16.87 0.70
CA VAL A 316 -12.07 16.12 -0.54
C VAL A 316 -12.45 17.06 -1.67
N LEU A 317 -11.61 17.12 -2.70
CA LEU A 317 -11.82 17.97 -3.87
C LEU A 317 -12.84 17.34 -4.82
N PRO A 318 -13.98 17.99 -5.09
CA PRO A 318 -14.95 17.50 -6.07
C PRO A 318 -14.44 17.66 -7.51
N THR A 319 -13.56 18.63 -7.74
CA THR A 319 -12.97 18.92 -9.04
C THR A 319 -11.46 19.09 -8.90
N LEU A 320 -10.70 18.48 -9.80
CA LEU A 320 -9.23 18.55 -9.80
C LEU A 320 -8.76 19.79 -10.55
N SER A 321 -8.32 20.81 -9.80
CA SER A 321 -7.63 21.99 -10.33
C SER A 321 -6.66 22.56 -9.30
N SER A 322 -5.63 23.28 -9.75
CA SER A 322 -4.69 23.94 -8.84
C SER A 322 -5.39 25.01 -7.98
N ALA A 323 -6.41 25.69 -8.52
CA ALA A 323 -7.22 26.66 -7.78
C ALA A 323 -8.05 26.00 -6.66
N ALA A 324 -8.72 24.87 -6.94
CA ALA A 324 -9.44 24.11 -5.92
C ALA A 324 -8.49 23.58 -4.84
N LEU A 325 -7.29 23.14 -5.24
CA LEU A 325 -6.25 22.68 -4.31
C LEU A 325 -5.79 23.84 -3.41
N ALA A 326 -5.54 25.03 -3.96
CA ALA A 326 -5.17 26.23 -3.20
C ALA A 326 -6.25 26.62 -2.19
N ALA A 327 -7.52 26.68 -2.62
CA ALA A 327 -8.64 27.02 -1.74
C ALA A 327 -8.81 25.98 -0.59
N ALA A 328 -8.62 24.70 -0.86
CA ALA A 328 -8.66 23.66 0.18
C ALA A 328 -7.50 23.78 1.18
N ILE A 329 -6.30 24.16 0.70
CA ILE A 329 -5.16 24.44 1.57
C ILE A 329 -5.49 25.60 2.51
N ASP A 330 -5.97 26.72 1.98
CA ASP A 330 -6.31 27.91 2.76
C ASP A 330 -7.37 27.57 3.84
N ALA A 331 -8.43 26.87 3.47
CA ALA A 331 -9.48 26.45 4.41
C ALA A 331 -8.96 25.53 5.52
N ILE A 332 -8.03 24.61 5.20
CA ILE A 332 -7.43 23.75 6.24
C ILE A 332 -6.51 24.55 7.16
N LEU A 333 -5.74 25.49 6.61
CA LEU A 333 -4.84 26.34 7.40
C LEU A 333 -5.61 27.25 8.35
N GLU A 334 -6.74 27.83 7.93
CA GLU A 334 -7.65 28.58 8.80
C GLU A 334 -8.19 27.74 9.94
N GLY A 335 -8.51 26.47 9.71
CA GLY A 335 -9.01 25.52 10.68
C GLY A 335 -8.00 24.48 11.16
N TRP A 336 -6.68 24.75 11.08
CA TRP A 336 -5.61 23.79 11.28
C TRP A 336 -5.78 22.89 12.51
N ASP A 337 -6.02 23.50 13.68
CA ASP A 337 -6.12 22.77 14.94
C ASP A 337 -7.24 21.73 14.93
N ALA A 338 -8.37 22.07 14.31
CA ALA A 338 -9.51 21.15 14.19
C ALA A 338 -9.20 19.98 13.24
N TYR A 339 -8.56 20.24 12.10
CA TYR A 339 -8.18 19.19 11.16
C TYR A 339 -7.07 18.28 11.73
N ALA A 340 -6.06 18.86 12.37
CA ALA A 340 -5.00 18.11 13.03
C ALA A 340 -5.54 17.26 14.20
N ALA A 341 -6.53 17.76 14.96
CA ALA A 341 -7.19 16.99 16.00
C ALA A 341 -7.89 15.75 15.41
N ARG A 342 -8.70 15.93 14.37
CA ARG A 342 -9.40 14.83 13.69
C ARG A 342 -8.44 13.83 13.04
N ALA A 343 -7.34 14.29 12.48
CA ALA A 343 -6.30 13.40 11.95
C ALA A 343 -5.62 12.58 13.07
N ALA A 344 -5.39 13.17 14.23
CA ALA A 344 -4.87 12.47 15.39
C ALA A 344 -5.87 11.41 15.96
N GLU A 345 -7.15 11.71 15.96
CA GLU A 345 -8.20 10.75 16.32
C GLU A 345 -8.28 9.61 15.30
N ALA A 346 -8.23 9.92 13.98
CA ALA A 346 -8.16 8.95 12.92
C ALA A 346 -6.97 8.00 13.08
N SER A 347 -5.82 8.52 13.51
CA SER A 347 -4.60 7.72 13.72
C SER A 347 -4.81 6.56 14.70
N ALA A 348 -5.50 6.80 15.82
CA ALA A 348 -5.74 5.76 16.82
C ALA A 348 -6.63 4.63 16.26
N VAL A 349 -7.70 5.00 15.55
CA VAL A 349 -8.64 4.03 14.96
C VAL A 349 -7.96 3.26 13.82
N LEU A 350 -7.27 3.95 12.92
CA LEU A 350 -6.59 3.31 11.79
C LEU A 350 -5.43 2.41 12.23
N ALA A 351 -4.72 2.75 13.31
CA ALA A 351 -3.67 1.90 13.86
C ALA A 351 -4.21 0.55 14.34
N ASP A 352 -5.41 0.51 14.90
CA ASP A 352 -6.08 -0.74 15.28
C ASP A 352 -6.64 -1.48 14.05
N GLU A 353 -7.35 -0.77 13.15
CA GLU A 353 -7.95 -1.39 11.97
C GLU A 353 -6.90 -2.00 11.03
N HIS A 354 -5.75 -1.33 10.86
CA HIS A 354 -4.65 -1.73 10.00
C HIS A 354 -3.56 -2.53 10.72
N ASP A 355 -3.82 -3.00 11.97
CA ASP A 355 -2.85 -3.83 12.70
C ASP A 355 -2.52 -5.10 11.90
N PRO A 356 -1.25 -5.30 11.52
CA PRO A 356 -0.82 -6.46 10.74
C PRO A 356 -1.12 -7.80 11.43
N ARG A 357 -1.28 -7.81 12.76
CA ARG A 357 -1.66 -9.00 13.52
C ARG A 357 -3.01 -9.55 13.06
N ARG A 358 -3.95 -8.69 12.68
CA ARG A 358 -5.26 -9.12 12.16
C ARG A 358 -5.12 -9.99 10.90
N LEU A 359 -4.25 -9.56 9.96
CA LEU A 359 -3.94 -10.36 8.77
C LEU A 359 -3.21 -11.65 9.14
N ALA A 360 -2.22 -11.60 10.02
CA ALA A 360 -1.48 -12.78 10.45
C ALA A 360 -2.42 -13.83 11.07
N MET A 361 -3.28 -13.44 12.00
CA MET A 361 -4.28 -14.33 12.61
C MET A 361 -5.26 -14.90 11.59
N ARG A 362 -5.68 -14.09 10.61
CA ARG A 362 -6.58 -14.56 9.56
C ARG A 362 -5.94 -15.61 8.65
N LEU A 363 -4.67 -15.41 8.29
CA LEU A 363 -3.90 -16.39 7.51
C LEU A 363 -3.69 -17.69 8.29
N ALA A 364 -3.36 -17.61 9.57
CA ALA A 364 -3.20 -18.79 10.43
C ALA A 364 -4.52 -19.60 10.54
N ALA A 365 -5.64 -18.91 10.76
CA ALA A 365 -6.96 -19.55 10.81
C ALA A 365 -7.38 -20.20 9.48
N HIS A 366 -6.89 -19.69 8.34
CA HIS A 366 -7.13 -20.30 7.02
C HIS A 366 -6.27 -21.54 6.81
N GLY A 367 -4.99 -21.50 7.14
CA GLY A 367 -4.05 -22.61 6.95
C GLY A 367 -4.23 -23.78 7.94
N GLY A 368 -4.95 -23.57 9.03
CA GLY A 368 -5.22 -24.58 10.07
C GLY A 368 -6.47 -25.46 9.85
N ARG A 369 -7.18 -25.28 8.73
CA ARG A 369 -8.40 -26.05 8.38
C ARG A 369 -8.10 -27.38 7.71
#